data_4711ef1c056c01cb6cc4ed6fb1aac6d0
#
_entry.id   4711ef1c056c01cb6cc4ed6fb1aac6d0
#
_cell.length_a   1.000
_cell.length_b   1.000
_cell.length_c   1.000
_cell.angle_alpha   90.00
_cell.angle_beta   90.00
_cell.angle_gamma   90.00
#
_symmetry.space_group_name_H-M   'P 1'
#
loop_
_entity.id
_entity.type
_entity.pdbx_description
1 polymer ?
#
loop_
_entity_poly.entity_id
_entity_poly.type
_entity_poly.pdbx_seq_one_letter_code
_entity_poly.pdbx_strand_id
1 'polypeptide(L)'
;MAKEVSECTVWEIRVMSNVKKILDVAEGTWEMESRLMGTPVGDRNNWSISNYFYLQVLAACFYPALLEDDSLPLDVKQRAESLLRECDGGSVGSYTDSSGITKIKHCVSQFITRRDGGVPSSPDNIFIKSGSQTIMLKLLIHSKDSCQTGVLIPVPTYASFIIALEEQGAAIIPYHLCEEQGWTLQVEELRKALHTGRKTCNPVALYICNPGNPTGHIQSRKSIEEVIRFAAEERLFILADEVYQSCVYGDDTEFYSYKKVLSEMGSTICSTVELASFNSVSKGFMGECGLRGGYMELVNLDPAVKEYASRLFSARSCPPVVGQIALDLMADPPKPGDPSFPTFSEVGEVFAELPGISCQPLKAGFFVFPCLHFSLKAIKWAKKRQMEPDMLYCLRLLEETGLHVRPGCEYGQRKDSHHIRFVHFISPVQKLSIMLLDIANWYLLSY
;
A
#
# COMPACT_ATOMS: atom_id res chain seq x y z
N MET A 1 -0.62 -38.57 7.57
CA MET A 1 -1.45 -37.80 6.62
C MET A 1 -2.95 -37.79 6.91
N ALA A 2 -3.60 -38.88 7.35
CA ALA A 2 -5.04 -38.85 7.64
C ALA A 2 -5.42 -38.27 9.01
N LYS A 3 -4.48 -38.13 9.96
CA LYS A 3 -4.73 -37.56 11.30
C LYS A 3 -4.57 -36.02 11.35
N GLU A 4 -3.79 -35.42 10.45
CA GLU A 4 -3.61 -33.96 10.38
C GLU A 4 -4.78 -33.23 9.72
N VAL A 5 -5.55 -33.92 8.86
CA VAL A 5 -6.73 -33.33 8.18
C VAL A 5 -7.93 -33.21 9.12
N SER A 6 -8.01 -34.00 10.20
CA SER A 6 -9.13 -33.91 11.15
C SER A 6 -9.01 -32.78 12.18
N GLU A 7 -7.78 -32.28 12.42
CA GLU A 7 -7.57 -31.14 13.32
C GLU A 7 -7.78 -29.79 12.57
N CYS A 8 -7.54 -29.77 11.27
CA CYS A 8 -7.83 -28.61 10.41
C CYS A 8 -9.34 -28.28 10.35
N THR A 9 -10.20 -29.29 10.30
CA THR A 9 -11.66 -29.10 10.20
C THR A 9 -12.28 -28.50 11.46
N VAL A 10 -11.76 -28.76 12.64
CA VAL A 10 -12.23 -28.15 13.90
C VAL A 10 -11.79 -26.69 14.00
N TRP A 11 -10.64 -26.35 13.43
CA TRP A 11 -10.16 -24.96 13.38
C TRP A 11 -10.95 -24.14 12.34
N GLU A 12 -11.22 -24.71 11.17
CA GLU A 12 -12.05 -24.08 10.13
C GLU A 12 -13.48 -23.82 10.60
N ILE A 13 -14.10 -24.74 11.34
CA ILE A 13 -15.45 -24.55 11.89
C ILE A 13 -15.48 -23.45 12.97
N ARG A 14 -14.44 -23.33 13.79
CA ARG A 14 -14.29 -22.22 14.75
C ARG A 14 -14.04 -20.87 14.05
N VAL A 15 -13.22 -20.86 13.01
CA VAL A 15 -12.99 -19.67 12.17
C VAL A 15 -14.28 -19.25 11.47
N MET A 16 -15.03 -20.18 10.88
CA MET A 16 -16.31 -19.89 10.20
C MET A 16 -17.39 -19.39 11.16
N SER A 17 -17.48 -19.94 12.37
CA SER A 17 -18.41 -19.45 13.40
C SER A 17 -18.03 -18.04 13.91
N ASN A 18 -16.73 -17.75 13.99
CA ASN A 18 -16.24 -16.42 14.35
C ASN A 18 -16.35 -15.43 13.18
N VAL A 19 -16.14 -15.89 11.94
CA VAL A 19 -16.35 -15.06 10.73
C VAL A 19 -17.82 -14.67 10.60
N LYS A 20 -18.77 -15.56 10.90
CA LYS A 20 -20.21 -15.21 10.90
C LYS A 20 -20.52 -14.15 11.95
N LYS A 21 -19.99 -14.29 13.17
CA LYS A 21 -20.11 -13.26 14.22
C LYS A 21 -19.47 -11.94 13.83
N ILE A 22 -18.31 -11.98 13.13
CA ILE A 22 -17.62 -10.80 12.61
C ILE A 22 -18.44 -10.14 11.50
N LEU A 23 -19.09 -10.92 10.62
CA LEU A 23 -19.99 -10.41 9.59
C LEU A 23 -21.26 -9.80 10.19
N ASP A 24 -21.87 -10.47 11.18
CA ASP A 24 -23.04 -9.94 11.91
C ASP A 24 -22.71 -8.64 12.66
N VAL A 25 -21.48 -8.53 13.20
CA VAL A 25 -20.97 -7.30 13.82
C VAL A 25 -20.61 -6.26 12.76
N ALA A 26 -20.06 -6.65 11.60
CA ALA A 26 -19.74 -5.73 10.52
C ALA A 26 -21.01 -5.10 9.90
N GLU A 27 -22.12 -5.83 9.81
CA GLU A 27 -23.41 -5.27 9.43
C GLU A 27 -23.93 -4.30 10.49
N GLY A 28 -23.80 -4.63 11.78
CA GLY A 28 -24.14 -3.73 12.90
C GLY A 28 -23.22 -2.51 13.02
N THR A 29 -21.92 -2.65 12.68
CA THR A 29 -20.96 -1.51 12.64
C THR A 29 -21.26 -0.55 11.51
N TRP A 30 -21.68 -1.04 10.37
CA TRP A 30 -22.10 -0.18 9.25
C TRP A 30 -23.28 0.72 9.63
N GLU A 31 -24.28 0.19 10.34
CA GLU A 31 -25.39 0.99 10.88
C GLU A 31 -24.94 1.94 12.00
N MET A 32 -23.97 1.53 12.81
CA MET A 32 -23.46 2.33 13.92
C MET A 32 -22.51 3.43 13.44
N GLU A 33 -21.67 3.17 12.44
CA GLU A 33 -20.83 4.19 11.79
C GLU A 33 -21.70 5.25 11.12
N SER A 34 -22.79 4.87 10.42
CA SER A 34 -23.72 5.83 9.84
C SER A 34 -24.51 6.64 10.91
N ARG A 35 -24.75 6.08 12.09
CA ARG A 35 -25.38 6.80 13.24
C ARG A 35 -24.39 7.69 14.00
N LEU A 36 -23.12 7.25 14.16
CA LEU A 36 -22.08 8.02 14.83
C LEU A 36 -21.60 9.21 13.98
N MET A 37 -21.68 9.10 12.67
CA MET A 37 -21.30 10.18 11.74
C MET A 37 -22.39 11.25 11.59
N GLY A 38 -23.57 11.06 12.20
CA GLY A 38 -24.65 12.06 12.21
C GLY A 38 -25.19 12.42 10.82
N THR A 39 -24.84 11.65 9.81
CA THR A 39 -25.37 11.81 8.46
C THR A 39 -26.61 10.93 8.29
N PRO A 40 -27.76 11.50 7.88
CA PRO A 40 -28.90 10.70 7.48
C PRO A 40 -28.50 9.72 6.37
N VAL A 41 -29.01 8.49 6.42
CA VAL A 41 -28.78 7.43 5.41
C VAL A 41 -29.11 7.89 3.97
N GLY A 42 -29.69 9.09 3.80
CA GLY A 42 -30.01 9.72 2.52
C GLY A 42 -28.92 10.55 1.86
N ASP A 43 -27.88 10.93 2.60
CA ASP A 43 -26.83 11.84 2.05
C ASP A 43 -25.57 11.09 1.65
N ARG A 44 -25.74 10.12 0.73
CA ARG A 44 -24.63 9.42 0.06
C ARG A 44 -23.79 10.33 -0.85
N ASN A 45 -24.20 11.61 -0.99
CA ASN A 45 -23.58 12.55 -1.90
C ASN A 45 -22.26 13.15 -1.38
N ASN A 46 -21.92 12.99 -0.09
CA ASN A 46 -20.72 13.60 0.48
C ASN A 46 -19.47 12.72 0.52
N TRP A 47 -19.56 11.42 0.16
CA TRP A 47 -18.42 10.49 0.18
C TRP A 47 -17.71 10.31 -1.16
N SER A 48 -18.26 10.87 -2.23
CA SER A 48 -17.81 10.52 -3.60
C SER A 48 -17.43 11.71 -4.48
N ILE A 49 -17.28 12.92 -3.94
CA ILE A 49 -17.09 14.08 -4.80
C ILE A 49 -15.72 14.01 -5.54
N SER A 50 -14.64 13.57 -4.87
CA SER A 50 -13.32 13.39 -5.53
C SER A 50 -13.31 12.32 -6.62
N ASN A 51 -14.13 11.29 -6.44
CA ASN A 51 -14.20 10.17 -7.37
C ASN A 51 -15.24 10.39 -8.48
N TYR A 52 -15.97 11.49 -8.47
CA TYR A 52 -17.07 11.70 -9.41
C TYR A 52 -16.56 11.70 -10.87
N PHE A 53 -15.50 12.42 -11.17
CA PHE A 53 -14.86 12.40 -12.49
C PHE A 53 -14.45 10.98 -12.90
N TYR A 54 -13.76 10.26 -12.02
CA TYR A 54 -13.28 8.90 -12.31
C TYR A 54 -14.43 7.94 -12.54
N LEU A 55 -15.47 8.01 -11.71
CA LEU A 55 -16.65 7.16 -11.84
C LEU A 55 -17.41 7.46 -13.11
N GLN A 56 -17.55 8.73 -13.52
CA GLN A 56 -18.19 9.12 -14.75
C GLN A 56 -17.42 8.59 -15.99
N VAL A 57 -16.09 8.74 -16.02
CA VAL A 57 -15.28 8.18 -17.11
C VAL A 57 -15.39 6.66 -17.17
N LEU A 58 -15.29 5.97 -16.03
CA LEU A 58 -15.48 4.52 -15.96
C LEU A 58 -16.87 4.11 -16.44
N ALA A 59 -17.93 4.78 -15.98
CA ALA A 59 -19.30 4.51 -16.39
C ALA A 59 -19.47 4.66 -17.91
N ALA A 60 -18.94 5.74 -18.50
CA ALA A 60 -18.97 5.96 -19.95
C ALA A 60 -18.17 4.91 -20.72
N CYS A 61 -17.04 4.42 -20.16
CA CYS A 61 -16.29 3.32 -20.75
C CYS A 61 -17.04 1.98 -20.71
N PHE A 62 -17.84 1.71 -19.66
CA PHE A 62 -18.65 0.51 -19.54
C PHE A 62 -19.95 0.57 -20.34
N TYR A 63 -20.51 1.75 -20.46
CA TYR A 63 -21.76 1.99 -21.17
C TYR A 63 -21.62 3.19 -22.12
N PRO A 64 -21.05 2.99 -23.34
CA PRO A 64 -20.73 4.06 -24.27
C PRO A 64 -21.91 4.93 -24.70
N ALA A 65 -23.16 4.48 -24.57
CA ALA A 65 -24.34 5.31 -24.82
C ALA A 65 -24.38 6.57 -23.92
N LEU A 66 -23.71 6.57 -22.76
CA LEU A 66 -23.55 7.76 -21.92
C LEU A 66 -22.75 8.89 -22.58
N LEU A 67 -21.99 8.59 -23.62
CA LEU A 67 -21.25 9.64 -24.37
C LEU A 67 -22.19 10.59 -25.11
N GLU A 68 -23.43 10.16 -25.39
CA GLU A 68 -24.48 10.99 -25.99
C GLU A 68 -25.29 11.80 -24.96
N ASP A 69 -25.09 11.56 -23.66
CA ASP A 69 -25.82 12.25 -22.59
C ASP A 69 -25.26 13.68 -22.39
N ASP A 70 -26.09 14.69 -22.63
CA ASP A 70 -25.70 16.11 -22.49
C ASP A 70 -25.36 16.53 -21.08
N SER A 71 -25.78 15.76 -20.08
CA SER A 71 -25.44 16.03 -18.66
C SER A 71 -24.01 15.63 -18.29
N LEU A 72 -23.35 14.80 -19.12
CA LEU A 72 -21.98 14.37 -18.87
C LEU A 72 -20.97 15.44 -19.30
N PRO A 73 -20.03 15.86 -18.44
CA PRO A 73 -19.01 16.85 -18.78
C PRO A 73 -18.20 16.48 -20.02
N LEU A 74 -17.83 17.50 -20.81
CA LEU A 74 -17.13 17.30 -22.09
C LEU A 74 -15.77 16.60 -21.92
N ASP A 75 -15.02 16.97 -20.90
CA ASP A 75 -13.71 16.36 -20.59
C ASP A 75 -13.86 14.89 -20.18
N VAL A 76 -14.94 14.52 -19.48
CA VAL A 76 -15.29 13.11 -19.18
C VAL A 76 -15.54 12.32 -20.46
N LYS A 77 -16.37 12.85 -21.38
CA LYS A 77 -16.67 12.23 -22.68
C LYS A 77 -15.39 12.02 -23.49
N GLN A 78 -14.60 13.07 -23.65
CA GLN A 78 -13.34 13.05 -24.40
C GLN A 78 -12.34 12.04 -23.83
N ARG A 79 -12.24 11.96 -22.49
CA ARG A 79 -11.35 11.01 -21.81
C ARG A 79 -11.83 9.56 -22.05
N ALA A 80 -13.11 9.29 -21.88
CA ALA A 80 -13.68 7.95 -22.09
C ALA A 80 -13.53 7.49 -23.55
N GLU A 81 -13.87 8.33 -24.53
CA GLU A 81 -13.67 8.03 -25.95
C GLU A 81 -12.20 7.74 -26.28
N SER A 82 -11.31 8.56 -25.71
CA SER A 82 -9.88 8.40 -25.92
C SER A 82 -9.35 7.09 -25.37
N LEU A 83 -9.86 6.63 -24.23
CA LEU A 83 -9.48 5.37 -23.60
C LEU A 83 -10.10 4.16 -24.33
N LEU A 84 -11.36 4.26 -24.74
CA LEU A 84 -12.03 3.20 -25.51
C LEU A 84 -11.35 2.94 -26.87
N ARG A 85 -10.80 3.98 -27.53
CA ARG A 85 -10.03 3.81 -28.78
C ARG A 85 -8.76 2.98 -28.60
N GLU A 86 -8.20 2.95 -27.41
CA GLU A 86 -7.01 2.15 -27.08
C GLU A 86 -7.35 0.70 -26.64
N CYS A 87 -8.63 0.40 -26.44
CA CYS A 87 -9.10 -0.93 -26.16
C CYS A 87 -9.45 -1.67 -27.46
N ASP A 88 -9.03 -2.90 -27.61
CA ASP A 88 -9.36 -3.72 -28.77
C ASP A 88 -10.89 -3.82 -28.97
N GLY A 89 -11.35 -3.55 -30.17
CA GLY A 89 -12.78 -3.51 -30.48
C GLY A 89 -13.57 -2.42 -29.76
N GLY A 90 -12.89 -1.42 -29.16
CA GLY A 90 -13.54 -0.33 -28.42
C GLY A 90 -14.21 -0.77 -27.12
N SER A 91 -13.76 -1.87 -26.50
CA SER A 91 -14.41 -2.44 -25.33
C SER A 91 -13.45 -2.70 -24.17
N VAL A 92 -13.83 -2.29 -22.96
CA VAL A 92 -13.10 -2.59 -21.71
C VAL A 92 -13.09 -4.09 -21.36
N GLY A 93 -13.89 -4.91 -22.04
CA GLY A 93 -13.92 -6.36 -21.89
C GLY A 93 -12.88 -7.09 -22.76
N SER A 94 -12.16 -6.39 -23.63
CA SER A 94 -11.17 -6.99 -24.53
C SER A 94 -9.82 -7.20 -23.84
N TYR A 95 -9.02 -8.14 -24.35
CA TYR A 95 -7.64 -8.27 -23.96
C TYR A 95 -6.81 -7.06 -24.40
N THR A 96 -5.74 -6.78 -23.68
CA THR A 96 -4.74 -5.76 -24.01
C THR A 96 -3.35 -6.36 -24.00
N ASP A 97 -2.35 -5.58 -24.35
CA ASP A 97 -0.94 -5.98 -24.14
C ASP A 97 -0.71 -6.42 -22.69
N SER A 98 0.10 -7.46 -22.53
CA SER A 98 0.39 -8.05 -21.22
C SER A 98 1.13 -7.11 -20.27
N SER A 99 1.83 -6.10 -20.79
CA SER A 99 2.50 -5.05 -20.02
C SER A 99 1.59 -3.86 -19.71
N GLY A 100 0.40 -3.81 -20.29
CA GLY A 100 -0.58 -2.74 -20.20
C GLY A 100 -0.72 -1.92 -21.49
N ILE A 101 -1.81 -1.18 -21.60
CA ILE A 101 -2.12 -0.29 -22.73
C ILE A 101 -1.02 0.75 -22.89
N THR A 102 -0.44 0.85 -24.10
CA THR A 102 0.71 1.71 -24.39
C THR A 102 0.47 3.16 -24.02
N LYS A 103 -0.70 3.71 -24.36
CA LYS A 103 -1.08 5.09 -24.02
C LYS A 103 -1.05 5.31 -22.50
N ILE A 104 -1.57 4.37 -21.72
CA ILE A 104 -1.59 4.47 -20.25
C ILE A 104 -0.18 4.38 -19.68
N LYS A 105 0.71 3.55 -20.24
CA LYS A 105 2.13 3.54 -19.90
C LYS A 105 2.80 4.89 -20.17
N HIS A 106 2.48 5.55 -21.29
CA HIS A 106 2.96 6.89 -21.56
C HIS A 106 2.43 7.92 -20.55
N CYS A 107 1.15 7.85 -20.20
CA CYS A 107 0.55 8.71 -19.17
C CYS A 107 1.25 8.55 -17.82
N VAL A 108 1.47 7.31 -17.39
CA VAL A 108 2.20 6.99 -16.15
C VAL A 108 3.65 7.48 -16.22
N SER A 109 4.35 7.33 -17.35
CA SER A 109 5.73 7.83 -17.48
C SER A 109 5.83 9.35 -17.36
N GLN A 110 4.86 10.07 -17.94
CA GLN A 110 4.77 11.52 -17.79
C GLN A 110 4.46 11.93 -16.35
N PHE A 111 3.57 11.19 -15.67
CA PHE A 111 3.29 11.38 -14.25
C PHE A 111 4.57 11.24 -13.41
N ILE A 112 5.34 10.16 -13.60
CA ILE A 112 6.59 9.92 -12.89
C ILE A 112 7.60 11.02 -13.17
N THR A 113 7.73 11.46 -14.45
CA THR A 113 8.64 12.54 -14.83
C THR A 113 8.28 13.86 -14.12
N ARG A 114 6.98 14.21 -14.06
CA ARG A 114 6.51 15.40 -13.32
C ARG A 114 6.77 15.27 -11.82
N ARG A 115 6.43 14.11 -11.20
CA ARG A 115 6.67 13.85 -9.79
C ARG A 115 8.13 14.02 -9.38
N ASP A 116 9.03 13.55 -10.24
CA ASP A 116 10.47 13.52 -9.96
C ASP A 116 11.19 14.80 -10.45
N GLY A 117 10.43 15.87 -10.73
CA GLY A 117 11.02 17.18 -11.10
C GLY A 117 11.73 17.20 -12.44
N GLY A 118 11.29 16.40 -13.40
CA GLY A 118 11.83 16.32 -14.76
C GLY A 118 12.80 15.15 -14.99
N VAL A 119 13.07 14.30 -14.00
CA VAL A 119 13.85 13.07 -14.20
C VAL A 119 13.12 12.17 -15.20
N PRO A 120 13.73 11.81 -16.35
CA PRO A 120 13.01 11.08 -17.38
C PRO A 120 12.53 9.70 -16.95
N SER A 121 11.31 9.34 -17.36
CA SER A 121 10.76 8.01 -17.28
C SER A 121 10.42 7.50 -18.68
N SER A 122 10.66 6.24 -18.96
CA SER A 122 10.33 5.61 -20.25
C SER A 122 9.14 4.68 -20.10
N PRO A 123 8.12 4.74 -20.97
CA PRO A 123 7.01 3.80 -20.99
C PRO A 123 7.47 2.35 -21.18
N ASP A 124 8.65 2.11 -21.78
CA ASP A 124 9.22 0.79 -21.94
C ASP A 124 9.73 0.17 -20.63
N ASN A 125 9.92 0.98 -19.61
CA ASN A 125 10.31 0.55 -18.27
C ASN A 125 9.11 0.36 -17.34
N ILE A 126 7.88 0.67 -17.82
CA ILE A 126 6.66 0.61 -17.04
C ILE A 126 5.87 -0.65 -17.36
N PHE A 127 5.50 -1.36 -16.30
CA PHE A 127 4.67 -2.56 -16.35
C PHE A 127 3.42 -2.34 -15.49
N ILE A 128 2.26 -2.37 -16.12
CA ILE A 128 0.98 -2.25 -15.43
C ILE A 128 0.54 -3.65 -14.99
N LYS A 129 0.12 -3.80 -13.75
CA LYS A 129 -0.31 -5.09 -13.18
C LYS A 129 -1.28 -4.89 -12.00
N SER A 130 -2.10 -5.91 -11.73
CA SER A 130 -2.84 -6.03 -10.49
C SER A 130 -1.96 -6.68 -9.43
N GLY A 131 -1.36 -5.89 -8.53
CA GLY A 131 -0.44 -6.42 -7.51
C GLY A 131 0.94 -6.74 -8.08
N SER A 132 1.61 -5.73 -8.59
CA SER A 132 2.93 -5.78 -9.23
C SER A 132 4.05 -6.41 -8.40
N GLN A 133 4.00 -6.31 -7.08
CA GLN A 133 5.03 -6.86 -6.17
C GLN A 133 5.23 -8.37 -6.35
N THR A 134 4.17 -9.17 -6.40
CA THR A 134 4.25 -10.64 -6.48
C THR A 134 4.99 -11.13 -7.72
N ILE A 135 4.99 -10.39 -8.80
CA ILE A 135 5.62 -10.80 -10.05
C ILE A 135 7.12 -10.53 -10.03
N MET A 136 7.53 -9.38 -9.45
CA MET A 136 8.96 -9.11 -9.24
C MET A 136 9.60 -10.13 -8.30
N LEU A 137 8.88 -10.56 -7.28
CA LEU A 137 9.36 -11.63 -6.41
C LEU A 137 9.63 -12.92 -7.17
N LYS A 138 8.78 -13.29 -8.12
CA LYS A 138 9.00 -14.46 -8.97
C LYS A 138 10.25 -14.35 -9.85
N LEU A 139 10.57 -13.15 -10.31
CA LEU A 139 11.79 -12.92 -11.08
C LEU A 139 13.04 -13.08 -10.21
N LEU A 140 13.01 -12.53 -8.99
CA LEU A 140 14.14 -12.53 -8.06
C LEU A 140 14.37 -13.90 -7.39
N ILE A 141 13.30 -14.64 -7.11
CA ILE A 141 13.35 -15.88 -6.31
C ILE A 141 13.56 -17.13 -7.18
N HIS A 142 13.48 -17.01 -8.48
CA HIS A 142 13.62 -18.14 -9.39
C HIS A 142 15.08 -18.56 -9.59
N SER A 143 15.78 -18.84 -8.50
CA SER A 143 17.14 -19.35 -8.50
C SER A 143 17.14 -20.88 -8.52
N LYS A 144 17.94 -21.48 -9.42
CA LYS A 144 18.26 -22.91 -9.40
C LYS A 144 19.36 -23.25 -8.41
N ASP A 145 19.85 -22.26 -7.69
CA ASP A 145 20.94 -22.45 -6.72
C ASP A 145 20.47 -23.23 -5.51
N SER A 146 21.37 -24.02 -4.96
CA SER A 146 21.13 -24.81 -3.74
C SER A 146 20.88 -23.96 -2.49
N CYS A 147 21.11 -22.65 -2.58
CA CYS A 147 20.91 -21.71 -1.49
C CYS A 147 19.62 -20.90 -1.70
N GLN A 148 18.75 -20.89 -0.69
CA GLN A 148 17.48 -20.15 -0.73
C GLN A 148 17.71 -18.66 -0.94
N THR A 149 16.95 -18.05 -1.84
CA THR A 149 16.98 -16.60 -2.06
C THR A 149 16.43 -15.85 -0.84
N GLY A 150 17.16 -14.84 -0.37
CA GLY A 150 16.77 -14.01 0.77
C GLY A 150 16.39 -12.59 0.37
N VAL A 151 15.41 -12.02 1.07
CA VAL A 151 14.98 -10.62 0.92
C VAL A 151 15.01 -9.92 2.27
N LEU A 152 15.70 -8.77 2.34
CA LEU A 152 15.69 -7.92 3.53
C LEU A 152 14.36 -7.17 3.58
N ILE A 153 13.66 -7.24 4.73
CA ILE A 153 12.37 -6.59 4.94
C ILE A 153 12.35 -5.77 6.25
N PRO A 154 11.66 -4.61 6.27
CA PRO A 154 11.53 -3.83 7.50
C PRO A 154 10.63 -4.53 8.52
N VAL A 155 10.88 -4.27 9.78
CA VAL A 155 10.02 -4.69 10.89
C VAL A 155 9.74 -3.45 11.75
N PRO A 156 8.46 -3.06 11.93
CA PRO A 156 7.24 -3.70 11.39
C PRO A 156 7.04 -3.44 9.88
N THR A 157 6.25 -4.31 9.21
CA THR A 157 5.92 -4.19 7.79
C THR A 157 4.54 -4.76 7.46
N TYR A 158 4.12 -4.55 6.20
CA TYR A 158 2.85 -5.04 5.67
C TYR A 158 2.84 -6.57 5.53
N ALA A 159 2.00 -7.26 6.32
CA ALA A 159 1.96 -8.72 6.41
C ALA A 159 1.78 -9.44 5.08
N SER A 160 0.98 -8.90 4.15
CA SER A 160 0.75 -9.55 2.85
C SER A 160 2.00 -9.64 1.99
N PHE A 161 3.01 -8.77 2.21
CA PHE A 161 4.29 -8.88 1.51
C PHE A 161 5.11 -10.05 2.05
N ILE A 162 5.09 -10.29 3.37
CA ILE A 162 5.71 -11.45 4.01
C ILE A 162 5.11 -12.74 3.45
N ILE A 163 3.77 -12.83 3.43
CA ILE A 163 3.04 -13.99 2.88
C ILE A 163 3.42 -14.23 1.41
N ALA A 164 3.55 -13.17 0.60
CA ALA A 164 3.94 -13.29 -0.80
C ALA A 164 5.38 -13.81 -0.97
N LEU A 165 6.30 -13.45 -0.08
CA LEU A 165 7.67 -13.99 -0.04
C LEU A 165 7.67 -15.48 0.32
N GLU A 166 6.96 -15.85 1.36
CA GLU A 166 6.81 -17.24 1.83
C GLU A 166 6.19 -18.13 0.75
N GLU A 167 5.13 -17.65 0.06
CA GLU A 167 4.51 -18.34 -1.09
C GLU A 167 5.51 -18.64 -2.22
N GLN A 168 6.49 -17.75 -2.43
CA GLN A 168 7.52 -17.94 -3.43
C GLN A 168 8.73 -18.74 -2.90
N GLY A 169 8.76 -19.13 -1.63
CA GLY A 169 9.85 -19.86 -1.01
C GLY A 169 11.09 -19.03 -0.70
N ALA A 170 10.96 -17.70 -0.56
CA ALA A 170 12.07 -16.84 -0.19
C ALA A 170 12.34 -16.90 1.32
N ALA A 171 13.61 -16.72 1.70
CA ALA A 171 14.00 -16.47 3.08
C ALA A 171 13.75 -15.00 3.44
N ILE A 172 13.15 -14.79 4.59
CA ILE A 172 12.88 -13.46 5.15
C ILE A 172 14.07 -13.06 6.03
N ILE A 173 14.67 -11.90 5.73
CA ILE A 173 15.75 -11.33 6.51
C ILE A 173 15.24 -10.03 7.16
N PRO A 174 14.78 -10.07 8.41
CA PRO A 174 14.22 -8.89 9.05
C PRO A 174 15.30 -7.87 9.43
N TYR A 175 15.04 -6.58 9.18
CA TYR A 175 15.75 -5.45 9.75
C TYR A 175 14.79 -4.54 10.52
N HIS A 176 15.21 -4.04 11.68
CA HIS A 176 14.34 -3.30 12.57
C HIS A 176 14.41 -1.79 12.32
N LEU A 177 13.22 -1.17 12.19
CA LEU A 177 13.12 0.29 12.21
C LEU A 177 13.26 0.79 13.66
N CYS A 178 13.86 1.97 13.83
CA CYS A 178 14.09 2.57 15.13
C CYS A 178 12.87 3.37 15.59
N GLU A 179 12.07 2.77 16.48
CA GLU A 179 10.84 3.40 16.99
C GLU A 179 11.13 4.70 17.75
N GLU A 180 12.19 4.71 18.57
CA GLU A 180 12.59 5.85 19.41
C GLU A 180 13.02 7.07 18.56
N GLN A 181 13.33 6.84 17.29
CA GLN A 181 13.68 7.86 16.31
C GLN A 181 12.62 8.05 15.24
N GLY A 182 11.35 7.75 15.54
CA GLY A 182 10.25 7.91 14.62
C GLY A 182 10.24 6.88 13.48
N TRP A 183 10.61 5.65 13.77
CA TRP A 183 10.65 4.54 12.82
C TRP A 183 11.67 4.73 11.68
N THR A 184 12.78 5.44 11.97
CA THR A 184 13.83 5.65 10.97
C THR A 184 14.53 4.33 10.62
N LEU A 185 14.89 4.21 9.33
CA LEU A 185 15.77 3.16 8.85
C LEU A 185 17.22 3.55 9.11
N GLN A 186 17.99 2.67 9.75
CA GLN A 186 19.42 2.84 10.01
C GLN A 186 20.21 1.83 9.20
N VAL A 187 21.25 2.28 8.47
CA VAL A 187 22.07 1.41 7.60
C VAL A 187 22.81 0.35 8.41
N GLU A 188 23.18 0.64 9.65
CA GLU A 188 23.81 -0.32 10.57
C GLU A 188 22.91 -1.53 10.84
N GLU A 189 21.59 -1.34 10.93
CA GLU A 189 20.64 -2.45 11.05
C GLU A 189 20.56 -3.28 9.76
N LEU A 190 20.63 -2.64 8.58
CA LEU A 190 20.72 -3.35 7.32
C LEU A 190 21.99 -4.21 7.26
N ARG A 191 23.15 -3.68 7.68
CA ARG A 191 24.42 -4.42 7.71
C ARG A 191 24.35 -5.63 8.64
N LYS A 192 23.77 -5.49 9.84
CA LYS A 192 23.57 -6.60 10.80
C LYS A 192 22.63 -7.66 10.23
N ALA A 193 21.49 -7.24 9.67
CA ALA A 193 20.52 -8.14 9.06
C ALA A 193 21.16 -8.94 7.90
N LEU A 194 21.86 -8.25 6.99
CA LEU A 194 22.54 -8.85 5.86
C LEU A 194 23.62 -9.86 6.31
N HIS A 195 24.46 -9.48 7.29
CA HIS A 195 25.48 -10.38 7.83
C HIS A 195 24.84 -11.65 8.43
N THR A 196 23.71 -11.51 9.09
CA THR A 196 22.98 -12.66 9.66
C THR A 196 22.34 -13.50 8.57
N GLY A 197 21.70 -12.90 7.58
CA GLY A 197 21.03 -13.58 6.48
C GLY A 197 22.00 -14.39 5.61
N ARG A 198 23.20 -13.88 5.35
CA ARG A 198 24.25 -14.60 4.58
C ARG A 198 24.71 -15.92 5.18
N LYS A 199 24.38 -16.18 6.44
CA LYS A 199 24.68 -17.47 7.08
C LYS A 199 23.70 -18.58 6.69
N THR A 200 22.50 -18.21 6.24
CA THR A 200 21.40 -19.16 5.99
C THR A 200 20.82 -19.10 4.59
N CYS A 201 20.99 -17.99 3.87
CA CYS A 201 20.43 -17.79 2.55
C CYS A 201 21.34 -16.91 1.67
N ASN A 202 20.95 -16.71 0.41
CA ASN A 202 21.57 -15.77 -0.52
C ASN A 202 20.72 -14.48 -0.60
N PRO A 203 21.09 -13.40 0.11
CA PRO A 203 20.37 -12.13 0.03
C PRO A 203 20.54 -11.49 -1.36
N VAL A 204 19.43 -11.19 -2.05
CA VAL A 204 19.43 -10.59 -3.39
C VAL A 204 18.70 -9.27 -3.46
N ALA A 205 17.80 -8.97 -2.50
CA ALA A 205 16.97 -7.77 -2.57
C ALA A 205 16.75 -7.13 -1.20
N LEU A 206 16.48 -5.83 -1.25
CA LEU A 206 16.10 -5.00 -0.13
C LEU A 206 14.72 -4.39 -0.41
N TYR A 207 13.71 -4.77 0.36
CA TYR A 207 12.38 -4.17 0.29
C TYR A 207 12.23 -3.01 1.25
N ILE A 208 11.66 -1.92 0.75
CA ILE A 208 11.42 -0.68 1.46
C ILE A 208 9.98 -0.23 1.20
N CYS A 209 9.27 0.18 2.24
CA CYS A 209 7.98 0.85 2.13
C CYS A 209 8.14 2.31 2.54
N ASN A 210 8.04 3.23 1.59
CA ASN A 210 8.21 4.66 1.83
C ASN A 210 7.17 5.49 1.07
N PRO A 211 6.24 6.17 1.76
CA PRO A 211 5.99 6.16 3.21
C PRO A 211 5.61 4.81 3.78
N GLY A 212 5.87 4.59 5.08
CA GLY A 212 5.81 3.30 5.75
C GLY A 212 4.38 2.84 6.13
N ASN A 213 4.15 1.54 6.03
CA ASN A 213 2.98 0.85 6.59
C ASN A 213 3.48 -0.28 7.51
N PRO A 214 3.14 -0.27 8.82
CA PRO A 214 2.05 0.48 9.48
C PRO A 214 2.45 1.82 10.12
N THR A 215 3.71 2.22 10.07
CA THR A 215 4.32 3.21 10.96
C THR A 215 4.10 4.68 10.55
N GLY A 216 3.68 4.94 9.30
CA GLY A 216 3.48 6.31 8.80
C GLY A 216 4.77 7.15 8.71
N HIS A 217 5.95 6.55 8.84
CA HIS A 217 7.23 7.25 8.67
C HIS A 217 7.47 7.61 7.20
N ILE A 218 8.28 8.62 6.99
CA ILE A 218 8.80 9.00 5.68
C ILE A 218 10.31 9.20 5.75
N GLN A 219 11.03 8.68 4.78
CA GLN A 219 12.48 8.81 4.71
C GLN A 219 12.90 10.18 4.17
N SER A 220 13.90 10.77 4.80
CA SER A 220 14.57 11.95 4.26
C SER A 220 15.40 11.59 3.03
N ARG A 221 15.66 12.56 2.15
CA ARG A 221 16.58 12.39 1.02
C ARG A 221 17.91 11.76 1.43
N LYS A 222 18.52 12.24 2.53
CA LYS A 222 19.78 11.71 3.06
C LYS A 222 19.68 10.23 3.43
N SER A 223 18.60 9.82 4.11
CA SER A 223 18.38 8.42 4.45
C SER A 223 18.26 7.54 3.19
N ILE A 224 17.56 8.01 2.15
CA ILE A 224 17.44 7.31 0.87
C ILE A 224 18.82 7.16 0.20
N GLU A 225 19.64 8.23 0.18
CA GLU A 225 21.01 8.17 -0.37
C GLU A 225 21.88 7.13 0.34
N GLU A 226 21.82 7.07 1.68
CA GLU A 226 22.56 6.11 2.49
C GLU A 226 22.14 4.67 2.17
N VAL A 227 20.84 4.42 2.02
CA VAL A 227 20.29 3.11 1.64
C VAL A 227 20.70 2.70 0.22
N ILE A 228 20.67 3.63 -0.74
CA ILE A 228 21.12 3.35 -2.11
C ILE A 228 22.62 3.02 -2.14
N ARG A 229 23.47 3.74 -1.39
CA ARG A 229 24.90 3.41 -1.27
C ARG A 229 25.11 2.01 -0.71
N PHE A 230 24.38 1.67 0.36
CA PHE A 230 24.42 0.32 0.92
C PHE A 230 24.03 -0.75 -0.10
N ALA A 231 22.94 -0.52 -0.85
CA ALA A 231 22.50 -1.45 -1.88
C ALA A 231 23.52 -1.59 -3.01
N ALA A 232 24.21 -0.50 -3.40
CA ALA A 232 25.29 -0.52 -4.37
C ALA A 232 26.50 -1.34 -3.88
N GLU A 233 26.94 -1.11 -2.63
CA GLU A 233 28.06 -1.83 -2.00
C GLU A 233 27.80 -3.33 -1.92
N GLU A 234 26.58 -3.72 -1.56
CA GLU A 234 26.19 -5.09 -1.29
C GLU A 234 25.53 -5.80 -2.48
N ARG A 235 25.37 -5.10 -3.62
CA ARG A 235 24.75 -5.58 -4.87
C ARG A 235 23.35 -6.12 -4.66
N LEU A 236 22.52 -5.35 -3.95
CA LEU A 236 21.13 -5.69 -3.67
C LEU A 236 20.20 -4.97 -4.62
N PHE A 237 19.22 -5.68 -5.16
CA PHE A 237 18.11 -5.12 -5.90
C PHE A 237 17.17 -4.36 -4.96
N ILE A 238 16.81 -3.11 -5.27
CA ILE A 238 15.90 -2.32 -4.43
C ILE A 238 14.45 -2.52 -4.89
N LEU A 239 13.58 -2.91 -3.96
CA LEU A 239 12.13 -2.98 -4.13
C LEU A 239 11.52 -1.81 -3.34
N ALA A 240 11.24 -0.68 -4.02
CA ALA A 240 10.67 0.51 -3.39
C ALA A 240 9.15 0.53 -3.52
N ASP A 241 8.46 0.19 -2.45
CA ASP A 241 7.00 0.30 -2.34
C ASP A 241 6.61 1.73 -1.96
N GLU A 242 6.24 2.52 -2.97
CA GLU A 242 5.95 3.95 -2.88
C GLU A 242 4.45 4.24 -3.03
N VAL A 243 3.57 3.27 -2.69
CA VAL A 243 2.11 3.39 -2.87
C VAL A 243 1.48 4.51 -2.05
N TYR A 244 2.17 5.04 -1.04
CA TYR A 244 1.71 6.17 -0.21
C TYR A 244 2.35 7.50 -0.59
N GLN A 245 3.01 7.61 -1.75
CA GLN A 245 3.76 8.80 -2.19
C GLN A 245 2.96 10.11 -2.21
N SER A 246 1.63 10.04 -2.41
CA SER A 246 0.72 11.19 -2.38
C SER A 246 0.10 11.45 -0.99
N CYS A 247 0.44 10.65 0.02
CA CYS A 247 -0.09 10.75 1.37
C CYS A 247 1.00 11.32 2.28
N VAL A 248 1.34 12.59 2.10
CA VAL A 248 2.37 13.30 2.86
C VAL A 248 1.74 14.54 3.48
N TYR A 249 1.95 14.73 4.78
CA TYR A 249 1.29 15.74 5.57
C TYR A 249 2.32 16.59 6.32
N GLY A 250 2.02 17.88 6.46
CA GLY A 250 2.86 18.86 7.15
C GLY A 250 3.81 19.61 6.20
N ASP A 251 3.99 20.90 6.48
CA ASP A 251 4.71 21.86 5.64
C ASP A 251 6.21 21.56 5.51
N ASP A 252 6.79 20.84 6.48
CA ASP A 252 8.22 20.51 6.53
C ASP A 252 8.51 19.08 6.02
N THR A 253 7.54 18.42 5.38
CA THR A 253 7.68 17.02 4.95
C THR A 253 7.52 16.89 3.44
N GLU A 254 8.54 16.37 2.77
CA GLU A 254 8.55 16.15 1.33
C GLU A 254 8.80 14.68 1.01
N PHE A 255 8.09 14.17 0.01
CA PHE A 255 8.33 12.85 -0.55
C PHE A 255 9.43 12.90 -1.59
N TYR A 256 10.45 12.07 -1.43
CA TYR A 256 11.48 11.79 -2.42
C TYR A 256 11.35 10.35 -2.90
N SER A 257 11.21 10.14 -4.21
CA SER A 257 11.24 8.79 -4.76
C SER A 257 12.67 8.24 -4.76
N TYR A 258 12.81 6.93 -4.60
CA TYR A 258 14.11 6.25 -4.74
C TYR A 258 14.72 6.48 -6.11
N LYS A 259 13.91 6.51 -7.17
CA LYS A 259 14.36 6.80 -8.53
C LYS A 259 14.95 8.21 -8.66
N LYS A 260 14.25 9.24 -8.14
CA LYS A 260 14.73 10.63 -8.19
C LYS A 260 16.10 10.73 -7.51
N VAL A 261 16.17 10.24 -6.26
CA VAL A 261 17.42 10.29 -5.48
C VAL A 261 18.53 9.52 -6.19
N LEU A 262 18.26 8.31 -6.68
CA LEU A 262 19.22 7.51 -7.44
C LEU A 262 19.75 8.26 -8.67
N SER A 263 18.88 8.92 -9.44
CA SER A 263 19.26 9.65 -10.65
C SER A 263 20.17 10.84 -10.38
N GLU A 264 20.12 11.41 -9.19
CA GLU A 264 20.90 12.58 -8.75
C GLU A 264 22.22 12.17 -8.04
N MET A 265 22.47 10.87 -7.83
CA MET A 265 23.72 10.33 -7.31
C MET A 265 24.79 10.25 -8.42
N GLY A 266 26.06 10.22 -8.03
CA GLY A 266 27.19 10.19 -8.99
C GLY A 266 27.05 9.09 -10.05
N SER A 267 27.61 9.32 -11.23
CA SER A 267 27.41 8.53 -12.46
C SER A 267 27.53 7.01 -12.31
N THR A 268 28.43 6.53 -11.46
CA THR A 268 28.59 5.09 -11.22
C THR A 268 27.40 4.49 -10.49
N ILE A 269 26.91 5.13 -9.43
CA ILE A 269 25.80 4.60 -8.62
C ILE A 269 24.49 4.70 -9.41
N CYS A 270 24.21 5.86 -10.04
CA CYS A 270 22.96 6.09 -10.75
C CYS A 270 22.75 5.13 -11.94
N SER A 271 23.82 4.55 -12.51
CA SER A 271 23.76 3.63 -13.65
C SER A 271 23.86 2.15 -13.27
N THR A 272 24.17 1.81 -12.02
CA THR A 272 24.44 0.42 -11.61
C THR A 272 23.45 -0.16 -10.61
N VAL A 273 22.80 0.69 -9.80
CA VAL A 273 21.83 0.20 -8.81
C VAL A 273 20.53 -0.11 -9.50
N GLU A 274 20.12 -1.39 -9.42
CA GLU A 274 18.87 -1.88 -9.97
C GLU A 274 17.72 -1.60 -8.99
N LEU A 275 16.60 -1.07 -9.52
CA LEU A 275 15.46 -0.63 -8.73
C LEU A 275 14.15 -0.99 -9.41
N ALA A 276 13.17 -1.46 -8.64
CA ALA A 276 11.75 -1.46 -9.01
C ALA A 276 10.97 -0.53 -8.06
N SER A 277 10.35 0.50 -8.61
CA SER A 277 9.44 1.41 -7.89
C SER A 277 8.00 1.01 -8.16
N PHE A 278 7.17 0.94 -7.10
CA PHE A 278 5.78 0.50 -7.17
C PHE A 278 4.82 1.58 -6.74
N ASN A 279 3.69 1.68 -7.46
CA ASN A 279 2.55 2.49 -7.06
C ASN A 279 1.22 1.86 -7.52
N SER A 280 0.08 2.33 -6.99
CA SER A 280 -1.24 1.81 -7.34
C SER A 280 -2.36 2.80 -7.05
N VAL A 281 -3.51 2.59 -7.68
CA VAL A 281 -4.76 3.32 -7.40
C VAL A 281 -5.40 2.91 -6.06
N SER A 282 -4.88 1.86 -5.41
CA SER A 282 -5.44 1.35 -4.15
C SER A 282 -5.23 2.27 -2.96
N LYS A 283 -4.33 3.24 -3.09
CA LYS A 283 -3.90 4.17 -2.04
C LYS A 283 -3.95 5.60 -2.59
N GLY A 284 -3.45 6.53 -1.79
CA GLY A 284 -3.48 7.94 -2.16
C GLY A 284 -4.91 8.47 -2.24
N PHE A 285 -5.08 9.53 -2.99
CA PHE A 285 -6.38 10.18 -3.17
C PHE A 285 -7.42 9.31 -3.95
N MET A 286 -6.97 8.29 -4.69
CA MET A 286 -7.89 7.39 -5.39
C MET A 286 -8.61 6.45 -4.42
N GLY A 287 -7.89 5.75 -3.54
CA GLY A 287 -8.47 4.83 -2.57
C GLY A 287 -9.18 3.59 -3.18
N GLU A 288 -9.07 3.38 -4.50
CA GLU A 288 -9.85 2.41 -5.27
C GLU A 288 -9.20 1.02 -5.27
N CYS A 289 -9.12 0.42 -4.08
CA CYS A 289 -8.47 -0.89 -3.88
C CYS A 289 -9.06 -2.02 -4.76
N GLY A 290 -10.37 -1.96 -5.04
CA GLY A 290 -11.12 -2.98 -5.78
C GLY A 290 -10.87 -2.96 -7.28
N LEU A 291 -10.43 -1.83 -7.87
CA LEU A 291 -10.20 -1.70 -9.31
C LEU A 291 -8.92 -2.42 -9.78
N ARG A 292 -8.04 -2.78 -8.86
CA ARG A 292 -6.83 -3.59 -9.12
C ARG A 292 -5.85 -2.98 -10.12
N GLY A 293 -5.72 -1.65 -10.14
CA GLY A 293 -4.73 -0.94 -10.95
C GLY A 293 -3.43 -0.69 -10.18
N GLY A 294 -2.29 -1.06 -10.77
CA GLY A 294 -0.97 -0.76 -10.23
C GLY A 294 0.09 -0.78 -11.32
N TYR A 295 1.20 -0.10 -11.08
CA TYR A 295 2.35 -0.13 -11.97
C TYR A 295 3.64 -0.35 -11.20
N MET A 296 4.66 -0.83 -11.90
CA MET A 296 6.05 -0.75 -11.49
C MET A 296 6.89 -0.10 -12.60
N GLU A 297 7.87 0.68 -12.21
CA GLU A 297 8.92 1.18 -13.07
C GLU A 297 10.24 0.45 -12.76
N LEU A 298 10.88 -0.11 -13.77
CA LEU A 298 12.17 -0.80 -13.65
C LEU A 298 13.29 0.15 -14.08
N VAL A 299 14.27 0.33 -13.21
CA VAL A 299 15.42 1.21 -13.44
C VAL A 299 16.69 0.38 -13.45
N ASN A 300 17.57 0.63 -14.43
CA ASN A 300 18.88 -0.02 -14.63
C ASN A 300 18.85 -1.55 -14.80
N LEU A 301 17.69 -2.14 -15.08
CA LEU A 301 17.62 -3.58 -15.30
C LEU A 301 18.27 -3.96 -16.64
N ASP A 302 19.06 -5.02 -16.63
CA ASP A 302 19.66 -5.56 -17.85
C ASP A 302 18.59 -5.84 -18.92
N PRO A 303 18.79 -5.45 -20.19
CA PRO A 303 17.79 -5.61 -21.24
C PRO A 303 17.32 -7.06 -21.43
N ALA A 304 18.23 -8.06 -21.30
CA ALA A 304 17.86 -9.47 -21.41
C ALA A 304 17.01 -9.93 -20.23
N VAL A 305 17.30 -9.45 -19.01
CA VAL A 305 16.49 -9.73 -17.82
C VAL A 305 15.11 -9.07 -17.96
N LYS A 306 15.05 -7.85 -18.48
CA LYS A 306 13.80 -7.14 -18.74
C LYS A 306 12.94 -7.87 -19.79
N GLU A 307 13.53 -8.39 -20.84
CA GLU A 307 12.82 -9.20 -21.84
C GLU A 307 12.27 -10.49 -21.21
N TYR A 308 13.07 -11.18 -20.40
CA TYR A 308 12.62 -12.36 -19.67
C TYR A 308 11.47 -12.02 -18.69
N ALA A 309 11.58 -10.92 -17.97
CA ALA A 309 10.51 -10.41 -17.11
C ALA A 309 9.22 -10.17 -17.90
N SER A 310 9.30 -9.56 -19.08
CA SER A 310 8.15 -9.32 -19.97
C SER A 310 7.46 -10.64 -20.38
N ARG A 311 8.24 -11.66 -20.72
CA ARG A 311 7.71 -13.00 -21.02
C ARG A 311 7.04 -13.65 -19.80
N LEU A 312 7.66 -13.52 -18.63
CA LEU A 312 7.06 -14.03 -17.37
C LEU A 312 5.75 -13.32 -17.04
N PHE A 313 5.67 -12.00 -17.29
CA PHE A 313 4.46 -11.22 -17.10
C PHE A 313 3.35 -11.59 -18.08
N SER A 314 3.70 -11.99 -19.32
CA SER A 314 2.71 -12.39 -20.32
C SER A 314 1.99 -13.70 -19.98
N ALA A 315 2.61 -14.56 -19.18
CA ALA A 315 2.02 -15.84 -18.76
C ALA A 315 0.71 -15.67 -17.93
N ARG A 316 0.42 -14.47 -17.43
CA ARG A 316 -0.79 -14.16 -16.64
C ARG A 316 -1.80 -13.27 -17.37
N SER A 317 -1.74 -13.25 -18.70
CA SER A 317 -2.57 -12.39 -19.54
C SER A 317 -2.37 -10.88 -19.28
N CYS A 318 -3.31 -10.05 -19.73
CA CYS A 318 -3.27 -8.61 -19.49
C CYS A 318 -3.74 -8.26 -18.06
N PRO A 319 -3.35 -7.08 -17.55
CA PRO A 319 -3.94 -6.52 -16.34
C PRO A 319 -5.42 -6.15 -16.59
N PRO A 320 -6.25 -6.07 -15.53
CA PRO A 320 -7.65 -5.63 -15.67
C PRO A 320 -7.75 -4.26 -16.33
N VAL A 321 -8.51 -4.15 -17.41
CA VAL A 321 -8.61 -2.90 -18.20
C VAL A 321 -9.17 -1.75 -17.33
N VAL A 322 -10.13 -2.05 -16.46
CA VAL A 322 -10.67 -1.08 -15.50
C VAL A 322 -9.58 -0.49 -14.58
N GLY A 323 -8.71 -1.36 -14.08
CA GLY A 323 -7.56 -0.92 -13.27
C GLY A 323 -6.56 -0.08 -14.08
N GLN A 324 -6.38 -0.38 -15.36
CA GLN A 324 -5.54 0.42 -16.25
C GLN A 324 -6.14 1.80 -16.50
N ILE A 325 -7.46 1.89 -16.77
CA ILE A 325 -8.17 3.16 -16.90
C ILE A 325 -8.05 4.00 -15.63
N ALA A 326 -8.26 3.38 -14.46
CA ALA A 326 -8.08 4.07 -13.19
C ALA A 326 -6.67 4.63 -13.00
N LEU A 327 -5.63 3.93 -13.49
CA LEU A 327 -4.25 4.44 -13.47
C LEU A 327 -4.06 5.66 -14.39
N ASP A 328 -4.68 5.68 -15.57
CA ASP A 328 -4.65 6.84 -16.46
C ASP A 328 -5.24 8.08 -15.78
N LEU A 329 -6.41 7.91 -15.15
CA LEU A 329 -7.12 8.96 -14.45
C LEU A 329 -6.34 9.46 -13.21
N MET A 330 -5.65 8.57 -12.49
CA MET A 330 -4.75 8.92 -11.40
C MET A 330 -3.53 9.71 -11.89
N ALA A 331 -2.95 9.29 -13.00
CA ALA A 331 -1.72 9.87 -13.53
C ALA A 331 -1.93 11.22 -14.21
N ASP A 332 -3.13 11.47 -14.73
CA ASP A 332 -3.50 12.72 -15.43
C ASP A 332 -4.93 13.14 -15.03
N PRO A 333 -5.11 13.65 -13.78
CA PRO A 333 -6.42 14.11 -13.29
C PRO A 333 -6.86 15.41 -13.99
N PRO A 334 -8.12 15.86 -13.78
CA PRO A 334 -8.60 17.14 -14.29
C PRO A 334 -7.70 18.31 -13.91
N LYS A 335 -7.57 19.27 -14.82
CA LYS A 335 -6.70 20.46 -14.68
C LYS A 335 -7.54 21.74 -14.59
N PRO A 336 -6.98 22.84 -14.07
CA PRO A 336 -7.64 24.15 -14.13
C PRO A 336 -8.08 24.47 -15.55
N GLY A 337 -9.38 24.72 -15.71
CA GLY A 337 -10.03 24.97 -17.00
C GLY A 337 -10.83 23.79 -17.57
N ASP A 338 -10.63 22.59 -17.06
CA ASP A 338 -11.47 21.43 -17.40
C ASP A 338 -12.85 21.57 -16.72
N PRO A 339 -13.95 21.19 -17.38
CA PRO A 339 -15.31 21.26 -16.79
C PRO A 339 -15.44 20.53 -15.46
N SER A 340 -14.75 19.42 -15.27
CA SER A 340 -14.77 18.61 -14.04
C SER A 340 -13.81 19.11 -12.95
N PHE A 341 -12.91 20.07 -13.24
CA PHE A 341 -11.89 20.52 -12.30
C PHE A 341 -12.45 21.14 -11.01
N PRO A 342 -13.51 22.00 -11.02
CA PRO A 342 -14.03 22.58 -9.81
C PRO A 342 -14.45 21.52 -8.77
N THR A 343 -15.21 20.53 -9.23
CA THR A 343 -15.67 19.42 -8.37
C THR A 343 -14.50 18.55 -7.89
N PHE A 344 -13.46 18.37 -8.72
CA PHE A 344 -12.26 17.64 -8.35
C PHE A 344 -11.41 18.38 -7.32
N SER A 345 -11.25 19.70 -7.44
CA SER A 345 -10.39 20.51 -6.57
C SER A 345 -10.95 20.70 -5.17
N GLU A 346 -12.29 20.83 -5.01
CA GLU A 346 -12.95 20.97 -3.70
C GLU A 346 -12.63 19.84 -2.72
N VAL A 347 -12.30 18.65 -3.25
CA VAL A 347 -11.96 17.49 -2.43
C VAL A 347 -10.49 17.49 -2.00
N GLY A 348 -9.59 18.04 -2.81
CA GLY A 348 -8.17 18.18 -2.46
C GLY A 348 -7.94 19.02 -1.19
N GLU A 349 -8.79 20.01 -0.93
CA GLU A 349 -8.69 20.89 0.23
C GLU A 349 -9.12 20.23 1.55
N VAL A 350 -10.09 19.30 1.51
CA VAL A 350 -10.56 18.57 2.70
C VAL A 350 -9.48 17.66 3.31
N PHE A 351 -8.52 17.22 2.52
CA PHE A 351 -7.41 16.38 3.00
C PHE A 351 -6.30 17.14 3.71
N ALA A 352 -6.26 18.47 3.66
CA ALA A 352 -5.20 19.31 4.22
C ALA A 352 -5.42 19.74 5.69
N GLU A 353 -6.64 19.62 6.25
CA GLU A 353 -6.98 20.15 7.59
C GLU A 353 -7.25 19.05 8.62
N LEU A 354 -6.22 18.37 9.14
CA LEU A 354 -6.41 17.38 10.21
C LEU A 354 -5.57 17.70 11.46
N PRO A 355 -6.19 18.10 12.59
CA PRO A 355 -5.49 18.28 13.85
C PRO A 355 -5.27 16.96 14.60
N GLY A 356 -4.06 16.80 15.04
CA GLY A 356 -3.38 15.85 15.84
C GLY A 356 -4.10 14.87 16.78
N ILE A 357 -3.65 13.63 16.68
CA ILE A 357 -3.69 12.64 17.76
C ILE A 357 -2.26 12.51 18.27
N SER A 358 -2.06 12.40 19.60
CA SER A 358 -0.76 12.26 20.23
C SER A 358 -0.23 10.82 20.12
N CYS A 359 0.11 10.44 18.92
CA CYS A 359 1.12 9.45 18.55
C CYS A 359 2.31 10.22 18.01
N GLN A 360 3.43 9.59 17.71
CA GLN A 360 4.42 10.18 16.81
C GLN A 360 3.68 10.94 15.70
N PRO A 361 3.99 12.22 15.44
CA PRO A 361 3.22 13.01 14.48
C PRO A 361 3.14 12.25 13.16
N LEU A 362 1.91 12.05 12.66
CA LEU A 362 1.68 11.38 11.39
C LEU A 362 2.29 12.24 10.29
N LYS A 363 3.42 11.81 9.75
CA LYS A 363 4.12 12.51 8.68
C LYS A 363 3.65 12.07 7.30
N ALA A 364 3.22 10.80 7.19
CA ALA A 364 2.77 10.26 5.91
C ALA A 364 1.94 8.97 6.08
N GLY A 365 1.27 8.55 5.01
CA GLY A 365 0.43 7.35 4.99
C GLY A 365 -0.96 7.55 5.58
N PHE A 366 -1.71 6.44 5.73
CA PHE A 366 -3.07 6.43 6.32
C PHE A 366 -3.12 5.76 7.68
N PHE A 367 -1.98 5.41 8.24
CA PHE A 367 -1.92 4.54 9.42
C PHE A 367 -1.27 5.23 10.59
N VAL A 368 -1.88 5.02 11.75
CA VAL A 368 -1.29 5.36 13.04
C VAL A 368 -0.96 4.06 13.75
N PHE A 369 0.22 4.00 14.37
CA PHE A 369 0.74 2.79 14.99
C PHE A 369 1.20 3.07 16.43
N PRO A 370 0.24 3.41 17.34
CA PRO A 370 0.56 3.71 18.73
C PRO A 370 0.96 2.47 19.50
N CYS A 371 1.90 2.66 20.42
CA CYS A 371 2.28 1.65 21.40
C CYS A 371 1.26 1.59 22.53
N LEU A 372 0.91 0.36 22.96
CA LEU A 372 0.04 0.10 24.10
C LEU A 372 0.85 -0.46 25.27
N HIS A 373 0.69 0.13 26.43
CA HIS A 373 1.33 -0.32 27.66
C HIS A 373 0.36 -1.17 28.51
N PHE A 374 0.46 -2.50 28.37
CA PHE A 374 -0.39 -3.42 29.12
C PHE A 374 0.12 -3.68 30.54
N SER A 375 -0.81 -3.81 31.49
CA SER A 375 -0.49 -4.29 32.83
C SER A 375 0.01 -5.75 32.79
N LEU A 376 0.84 -6.13 33.76
CA LEU A 376 1.31 -7.51 33.90
C LEU A 376 0.15 -8.53 34.02
N LYS A 377 -0.99 -8.08 34.53
CA LYS A 377 -2.20 -8.88 34.67
C LYS A 377 -2.85 -9.12 33.31
N ALA A 378 -2.95 -8.10 32.47
CA ALA A 378 -3.47 -8.21 31.10
C ALA A 378 -2.58 -9.15 30.23
N ILE A 379 -1.26 -9.02 30.33
CA ILE A 379 -0.31 -9.91 29.66
C ILE A 379 -0.48 -11.37 30.10
N LYS A 380 -0.60 -11.63 31.41
CA LYS A 380 -0.84 -12.98 31.93
C LYS A 380 -2.18 -13.55 31.46
N TRP A 381 -3.19 -12.69 31.35
CA TRP A 381 -4.52 -13.10 30.92
C TRP A 381 -4.55 -13.45 29.41
N ALA A 382 -3.83 -12.71 28.58
CA ALA A 382 -3.65 -13.03 27.16
C ALA A 382 -2.88 -14.36 26.99
N LYS A 383 -1.76 -14.55 27.70
CA LYS A 383 -0.98 -15.79 27.68
C LYS A 383 -1.81 -17.03 28.10
N LYS A 384 -2.69 -16.90 29.10
CA LYS A 384 -3.60 -17.99 29.50
C LYS A 384 -4.56 -18.42 28.38
N ARG A 385 -4.82 -17.51 27.42
CA ARG A 385 -5.65 -17.74 26.23
C ARG A 385 -4.85 -18.12 24.99
N GLN A 386 -3.54 -18.25 25.11
CA GLN A 386 -2.62 -18.50 24.00
C GLN A 386 -2.72 -17.43 22.91
N MET A 387 -2.89 -16.17 23.31
CA MET A 387 -3.02 -15.01 22.43
C MET A 387 -1.98 -13.95 22.79
N GLU A 388 -1.57 -13.15 21.78
CA GLU A 388 -0.79 -11.95 22.03
C GLU A 388 -1.67 -10.87 22.69
N PRO A 389 -1.12 -10.03 23.59
CA PRO A 389 -1.89 -9.04 24.34
C PRO A 389 -2.63 -8.02 23.44
N ASP A 390 -1.99 -7.54 22.39
CA ASP A 390 -2.57 -6.63 21.41
C ASP A 390 -3.67 -7.29 20.57
N MET A 391 -3.52 -8.55 20.20
CA MET A 391 -4.58 -9.32 19.53
C MET A 391 -5.81 -9.45 20.43
N LEU A 392 -5.63 -9.80 21.70
CA LEU A 392 -6.74 -9.92 22.66
C LEU A 392 -7.44 -8.58 22.86
N TYR A 393 -6.65 -7.47 22.92
CA TYR A 393 -7.19 -6.11 23.03
C TYR A 393 -8.05 -5.76 21.81
N CYS A 394 -7.55 -5.99 20.59
CA CYS A 394 -8.28 -5.68 19.36
C CYS A 394 -9.60 -6.46 19.26
N LEU A 395 -9.60 -7.75 19.63
CA LEU A 395 -10.82 -8.56 19.65
C LEU A 395 -11.85 -8.04 20.64
N ARG A 396 -11.40 -7.65 21.85
CA ARG A 396 -12.29 -7.09 22.86
C ARG A 396 -12.82 -5.73 22.46
N LEU A 397 -11.98 -4.89 21.88
CA LEU A 397 -12.40 -3.59 21.35
C LEU A 397 -13.50 -3.78 20.30
N LEU A 398 -13.33 -4.73 19.39
CA LEU A 398 -14.34 -5.07 18.40
C LEU A 398 -15.64 -5.58 19.02
N GLU A 399 -15.54 -6.52 19.99
CA GLU A 399 -16.71 -7.12 20.66
C GLU A 399 -17.52 -6.09 21.47
N GLU A 400 -16.86 -5.13 22.10
CA GLU A 400 -17.50 -4.19 23.04
C GLU A 400 -17.95 -2.87 22.36
N THR A 401 -17.25 -2.46 21.30
CA THR A 401 -17.50 -1.14 20.68
C THR A 401 -17.83 -1.20 19.20
N GLY A 402 -17.63 -2.35 18.54
CA GLY A 402 -17.70 -2.47 17.09
C GLY A 402 -16.50 -1.88 16.36
N LEU A 403 -15.49 -1.36 17.06
CA LEU A 403 -14.33 -0.72 16.46
C LEU A 403 -13.32 -1.77 16.01
N HIS A 404 -13.06 -1.83 14.69
CA HIS A 404 -12.09 -2.75 14.11
C HIS A 404 -10.72 -2.06 13.94
N VAL A 405 -9.74 -2.50 14.72
CA VAL A 405 -8.32 -2.12 14.59
C VAL A 405 -7.46 -3.38 14.41
N ARG A 406 -6.25 -3.22 13.89
CA ARG A 406 -5.36 -4.34 13.65
C ARG A 406 -4.28 -4.42 14.72
N PRO A 407 -4.00 -5.62 15.29
CA PRO A 407 -2.96 -5.81 16.30
C PRO A 407 -1.56 -5.72 15.68
N GLY A 408 -0.60 -5.21 16.43
CA GLY A 408 0.79 -5.04 15.99
C GLY A 408 1.52 -6.35 15.74
N CYS A 409 1.13 -7.44 16.43
CA CYS A 409 1.71 -8.77 16.22
C CYS A 409 1.56 -9.29 14.79
N GLU A 410 0.57 -8.81 14.01
CA GLU A 410 0.43 -9.14 12.59
C GLU A 410 1.50 -8.47 11.69
N TYR A 411 2.23 -7.47 12.19
CA TYR A 411 3.24 -6.70 11.45
C TYR A 411 4.68 -7.04 11.83
N GLY A 412 4.88 -8.09 12.66
CA GLY A 412 6.19 -8.56 13.04
C GLY A 412 6.89 -7.70 14.09
N GLN A 413 6.15 -6.97 14.93
CA GLN A 413 6.70 -6.16 16.02
C GLN A 413 7.61 -6.94 16.97
N ARG A 414 8.45 -6.25 17.76
CA ARG A 414 9.27 -6.88 18.81
C ARG A 414 8.36 -7.53 19.85
N LYS A 415 8.81 -8.67 20.41
CA LYS A 415 8.02 -9.45 21.40
C LYS A 415 7.63 -8.71 22.66
N ASP A 416 8.37 -7.63 22.99
CA ASP A 416 8.18 -6.84 24.20
C ASP A 416 7.41 -5.54 23.96
N SER A 417 7.01 -5.27 22.73
CA SER A 417 6.22 -4.10 22.37
C SER A 417 4.86 -4.51 21.80
N HIS A 418 3.84 -3.78 22.17
CA HIS A 418 2.47 -4.07 21.77
C HIS A 418 1.88 -2.82 21.11
N HIS A 419 1.48 -2.96 19.85
CA HIS A 419 0.94 -1.86 19.08
C HIS A 419 -0.43 -2.23 18.54
N ILE A 420 -1.14 -1.20 18.10
CA ILE A 420 -2.31 -1.36 17.25
C ILE A 420 -2.14 -0.49 16.01
N ARG A 421 -2.64 -0.96 14.86
CA ARG A 421 -2.77 -0.14 13.69
C ARG A 421 -4.22 0.24 13.49
N PHE A 422 -4.51 1.53 13.38
CA PHE A 422 -5.79 1.99 12.90
C PHE A 422 -5.63 2.90 11.68
N VAL A 423 -6.70 2.94 10.89
CA VAL A 423 -6.73 3.77 9.69
C VAL A 423 -7.22 5.14 10.10
N HIS A 424 -6.45 6.16 9.76
CA HIS A 424 -6.85 7.54 9.98
C HIS A 424 -7.75 7.98 8.83
N PHE A 425 -9.07 7.86 9.01
CA PHE A 425 -10.04 8.45 8.11
C PHE A 425 -10.49 9.82 8.64
N ILE A 426 -10.78 10.71 7.71
CA ILE A 426 -11.27 12.05 7.89
C ILE A 426 -12.68 11.99 8.45
N SER A 427 -12.84 12.00 9.77
CA SER A 427 -14.10 12.25 10.48
C SER A 427 -13.79 12.61 11.92
N PRO A 428 -14.65 13.30 12.66
CA PRO A 428 -14.27 14.05 13.88
C PRO A 428 -13.54 13.17 14.90
N VAL A 429 -12.24 13.07 14.69
CA VAL A 429 -11.24 12.25 15.39
C VAL A 429 -11.20 12.56 16.89
N GLN A 430 -11.68 13.73 17.32
CA GLN A 430 -11.82 14.05 18.73
C GLN A 430 -12.72 13.07 19.49
N LYS A 431 -13.77 12.52 18.85
CA LYS A 431 -14.61 11.49 19.50
C LYS A 431 -13.94 10.11 19.52
N LEU A 432 -13.18 9.77 18.47
CA LEU A 432 -12.50 8.48 18.37
C LEU A 432 -11.32 8.39 19.35
N SER A 433 -10.52 9.45 19.48
CA SER A 433 -9.41 9.52 20.44
C SER A 433 -9.90 9.50 21.89
N ILE A 434 -11.01 10.15 22.20
CA ILE A 434 -11.63 10.11 23.54
C ILE A 434 -12.16 8.70 23.83
N MET A 435 -12.86 8.06 22.88
CA MET A 435 -13.32 6.67 23.04
C MET A 435 -12.17 5.67 23.19
N LEU A 436 -11.09 5.79 22.40
CA LEU A 436 -9.91 4.91 22.51
C LEU A 436 -9.17 5.15 23.83
N LEU A 437 -9.08 6.39 24.31
CA LEU A 437 -8.47 6.72 25.60
C LEU A 437 -9.34 6.27 26.79
N ASP A 438 -10.64 6.40 26.71
CA ASP A 438 -11.57 5.96 27.77
C ASP A 438 -11.58 4.41 27.86
N ILE A 439 -11.55 3.72 26.73
CA ILE A 439 -11.49 2.26 26.70
C ILE A 439 -10.09 1.76 27.12
N ALA A 440 -9.01 2.43 26.69
CA ALA A 440 -7.67 2.11 27.12
C ALA A 440 -7.52 2.33 28.65
N ASN A 441 -8.03 3.43 29.17
CA ASN A 441 -8.04 3.72 30.61
C ASN A 441 -8.91 2.71 31.38
N TRP A 442 -10.06 2.33 30.88
CA TRP A 442 -10.91 1.33 31.51
C TRP A 442 -10.25 -0.06 31.53
N TYR A 443 -9.60 -0.50 30.43
CA TYR A 443 -8.90 -1.79 30.35
C TYR A 443 -7.55 -1.79 31.06
N LEU A 444 -6.82 -0.68 31.03
CA LEU A 444 -5.52 -0.57 31.69
C LEU A 444 -5.65 -0.43 33.22
N LEU A 445 -6.77 0.12 33.72
CA LEU A 445 -7.02 0.40 35.13
C LEU A 445 -7.99 -0.60 35.81
N SER A 446 -8.89 -1.25 35.05
CA SER A 446 -9.96 -2.10 35.63
C SER A 446 -9.60 -3.58 35.76
N TYR A 447 -8.53 -4.04 35.16
CA TYR A 447 -8.00 -5.39 35.20
C TYR A 447 -6.51 -5.37 35.52
#